data_7cf5422eedf8cbf372e49821625f50bb
#
_entry.id   7cf5422eedf8cbf372e49821625f50bb
#
_cell.length_a   1.000
_cell.length_b   1.000
_cell.length_c   1.000
_cell.angle_alpha   90.00
_cell.angle_beta   90.00
_cell.angle_gamma   90.00
#
_symmetry.space_group_name_H-M   'P 1'
#
loop_
_entity.id
_entity.type
_entity.pdbx_description
1 polymer ?
#
loop_
_entity_poly.entity_id
_entity_poly.type
_entity_poly.pdbx_seq_one_letter_code
_entity_poly.pdbx_strand_id
1 'polypeptide(L)'
;MSRNWWRNAVIYQIYPRSFVDSDGNGIGDLAGITSRMDYLARLGVDAVWLSPFYPSPWADGGYDVADYRDVDPTLGTLEDFDRLVAAAHERGIRVLIDIVPNHTSDQHEWFKQALAAPAGSQERDRYVFRDGKGHAGEHPPSNWESRFGGPAWTRLPDGQWYMHLFAKEQPDLNWDNPEVRAEFADILRFWSRRGVDGFRIDVAAALVKDMSEPLRDVVGGEGTTGLDDLAANPDHPFLDRPEVHDVYREWNKVFHEFDPPRIGVAEAWVQNERRVRYTRTDELQQAFNFEFLRVRWDAPEYRRVVQESIAGAKSVGTVATWVMSNHDVVRHVSALGLPAETDLRVWLSSHGTHPAPDLELGTRRARAAVLFTLGLPGSAYVYQGEELGLPEVADLPVEVLEDPKYERTNHKEKGRDGCRVPLPWTREGISAGFSTEPGWLPQPEGWGERSVEAQEGDEESMLELYRTALRLRREFAEDESFEWEPTHNTGDVLAFRRADNILVLVNTGIEAVPLPVGEVVLSSIKLDGDTLPGNSAVWLRMG
;
A
#
# COMPACT_ATOMS: atom_id res chain seq x y z
N MET A 1 -7.68 2.68 25.62
CA MET A 1 -6.80 2.48 24.46
C MET A 1 -6.01 3.77 24.21
N SER A 2 -4.74 3.69 23.82
CA SER A 2 -3.90 4.88 23.57
C SER A 2 -4.47 5.71 22.40
N ARG A 3 -4.46 7.05 22.53
CA ARG A 3 -4.84 7.97 21.44
C ARG A 3 -3.83 7.93 20.28
N ASN A 4 -2.60 7.54 20.56
CA ASN A 4 -1.48 7.50 19.61
C ASN A 4 -1.10 6.07 19.23
N TRP A 5 -2.06 5.14 19.23
CA TRP A 5 -1.86 3.72 18.96
C TRP A 5 -1.11 3.45 17.65
N TRP A 6 -1.33 4.28 16.67
CA TRP A 6 -0.78 4.17 15.31
C TRP A 6 0.74 4.39 15.24
N ARG A 7 1.34 5.04 16.25
CA ARG A 7 2.76 5.40 16.19
C ARG A 7 3.70 4.21 16.10
N ASN A 8 3.35 3.09 16.68
CA ASN A 8 4.17 1.87 16.70
C ASN A 8 3.41 0.64 16.21
N ALA A 9 2.21 0.83 15.67
CA ALA A 9 1.35 -0.25 15.22
C ALA A 9 1.92 -1.01 14.03
N VAL A 10 1.61 -2.28 13.96
CA VAL A 10 1.76 -3.10 12.76
C VAL A 10 0.39 -3.29 12.13
N ILE A 11 0.23 -2.78 10.92
CA ILE A 11 -1.02 -2.79 10.17
C ILE A 11 -0.92 -3.83 9.05
N TYR A 12 -1.86 -4.77 9.03
CA TYR A 12 -1.90 -5.83 8.02
C TYR A 12 -2.86 -5.44 6.90
N GLN A 13 -2.36 -5.32 5.68
CA GLN A 13 -3.18 -5.02 4.51
C GLN A 13 -3.87 -6.27 4.00
N ILE A 14 -5.19 -6.20 3.87
CA ILE A 14 -6.05 -7.20 3.27
C ILE A 14 -6.56 -6.69 1.91
N TYR A 15 -6.33 -7.47 0.86
CA TYR A 15 -6.98 -7.33 -0.43
C TYR A 15 -8.21 -8.24 -0.43
N PRO A 16 -9.44 -7.71 -0.22
CA PRO A 16 -10.62 -8.51 0.10
C PRO A 16 -10.88 -9.67 -0.87
N ARG A 17 -10.81 -9.40 -2.17
CA ARG A 17 -11.04 -10.39 -3.24
C ARG A 17 -10.15 -11.64 -3.17
N SER A 18 -9.00 -11.55 -2.50
CA SER A 18 -7.97 -12.59 -2.48
C SER A 18 -7.64 -13.12 -1.09
N PHE A 19 -8.44 -12.79 -0.08
CA PHE A 19 -8.16 -13.22 1.30
C PHE A 19 -8.81 -14.56 1.63
N VAL A 20 -10.14 -14.64 1.67
CA VAL A 20 -10.94 -15.89 1.83
C VAL A 20 -12.29 -15.68 1.16
N ASP A 21 -12.70 -16.63 0.37
CA ASP A 21 -14.06 -16.76 -0.18
C ASP A 21 -14.89 -17.64 0.75
N SER A 22 -15.96 -17.10 1.30
CA SER A 22 -16.82 -17.81 2.25
C SER A 22 -18.07 -18.42 1.62
N ASP A 23 -18.49 -17.98 0.43
CA ASP A 23 -19.70 -18.41 -0.24
C ASP A 23 -19.47 -19.31 -1.47
N GLY A 24 -18.21 -19.48 -1.87
CA GLY A 24 -17.82 -20.37 -2.97
C GLY A 24 -18.05 -19.78 -4.35
N ASN A 25 -17.99 -18.46 -4.50
CA ASN A 25 -18.13 -17.78 -5.79
C ASN A 25 -16.78 -17.53 -6.50
N GLY A 26 -15.64 -17.88 -5.86
CA GLY A 26 -14.29 -17.67 -6.36
C GLY A 26 -13.70 -16.30 -6.02
N ILE A 27 -14.43 -15.44 -5.31
CA ILE A 27 -14.03 -14.09 -4.90
C ILE A 27 -14.05 -14.01 -3.38
N GLY A 28 -12.98 -13.54 -2.74
CA GLY A 28 -12.94 -13.33 -1.30
C GLY A 28 -13.93 -12.24 -0.85
N ASP A 29 -14.42 -12.35 0.38
CA ASP A 29 -15.49 -11.52 0.90
C ASP A 29 -15.28 -11.11 2.38
N LEU A 30 -16.13 -10.19 2.89
CA LEU A 30 -16.03 -9.67 4.25
C LEU A 30 -16.32 -10.74 5.32
N ALA A 31 -17.19 -11.70 5.04
CA ALA A 31 -17.48 -12.80 5.96
C ALA A 31 -16.28 -13.77 6.04
N GLY A 32 -15.62 -14.03 4.92
CA GLY A 32 -14.37 -14.76 4.86
C GLY A 32 -13.26 -14.08 5.68
N ILE A 33 -13.09 -12.77 5.54
CA ILE A 33 -12.13 -12.01 6.36
C ILE A 33 -12.49 -12.14 7.84
N THR A 34 -13.76 -11.99 8.19
CA THR A 34 -14.26 -12.13 9.59
C THR A 34 -13.92 -13.50 10.16
N SER A 35 -14.01 -14.57 9.36
CA SER A 35 -13.70 -15.93 9.77
C SER A 35 -12.23 -16.14 10.15
N ARG A 36 -11.34 -15.26 9.71
CA ARG A 36 -9.88 -15.31 9.95
C ARG A 36 -9.36 -14.30 10.97
N MET A 37 -10.24 -13.63 11.71
CA MET A 37 -9.80 -12.66 12.73
C MET A 37 -8.98 -13.31 13.85
N ASP A 38 -9.21 -14.58 14.20
CA ASP A 38 -8.37 -15.33 15.15
C ASP A 38 -6.95 -15.58 14.60
N TYR A 39 -6.82 -15.81 13.30
CA TYR A 39 -5.51 -15.92 12.65
C TYR A 39 -4.74 -14.61 12.77
N LEU A 40 -5.36 -13.48 12.43
CA LEU A 40 -4.75 -12.14 12.52
C LEU A 40 -4.37 -11.78 13.97
N ALA A 41 -5.21 -12.14 14.93
CA ALA A 41 -4.91 -11.96 16.35
C ALA A 41 -3.70 -12.81 16.79
N ARG A 42 -3.61 -14.07 16.35
CA ARG A 42 -2.45 -14.94 16.63
C ARG A 42 -1.19 -14.48 15.88
N LEU A 43 -1.33 -13.90 14.68
CA LEU A 43 -0.20 -13.29 13.97
C LEU A 43 0.38 -12.13 14.79
N GLY A 44 -0.47 -11.41 15.52
CA GLY A 44 -0.06 -10.36 16.44
C GLY A 44 -0.06 -8.96 15.85
N VAL A 45 -0.86 -8.70 14.81
CA VAL A 45 -1.03 -7.37 14.23
C VAL A 45 -1.91 -6.48 15.12
N ASP A 46 -1.74 -5.17 15.01
CA ASP A 46 -2.49 -4.19 15.82
C ASP A 46 -3.69 -3.63 15.07
N ALA A 47 -3.66 -3.68 13.75
CA ALA A 47 -4.73 -3.22 12.90
C ALA A 47 -4.77 -3.98 11.58
N VAL A 48 -5.92 -3.95 10.91
CA VAL A 48 -6.09 -4.34 9.51
C VAL A 48 -6.39 -3.11 8.66
N TRP A 49 -5.91 -3.10 7.42
CA TRP A 49 -6.29 -2.15 6.39
C TRP A 49 -6.93 -2.92 5.25
N LEU A 50 -8.20 -2.62 4.96
CA LEU A 50 -8.96 -3.20 3.85
C LEU A 50 -8.77 -2.33 2.60
N SER A 51 -8.28 -2.91 1.50
CA SER A 51 -8.37 -2.31 0.17
C SER A 51 -9.85 -2.13 -0.22
N PRO A 52 -10.21 -1.32 -1.24
CA PRO A 52 -11.60 -0.95 -1.51
C PRO A 52 -12.55 -2.16 -1.61
N PHE A 53 -13.69 -2.01 -0.97
CA PHE A 53 -14.78 -3.00 -0.94
C PHE A 53 -16.14 -2.38 -1.30
N TYR A 54 -16.12 -1.17 -1.81
CA TYR A 54 -17.29 -0.41 -2.24
C TYR A 54 -17.90 -0.98 -3.52
N PRO A 55 -19.21 -0.70 -3.82
CA PRO A 55 -19.77 -0.96 -5.13
C PRO A 55 -18.91 -0.40 -6.25
N SER A 56 -18.49 -1.25 -7.17
CA SER A 56 -17.56 -0.94 -8.24
C SER A 56 -17.85 -1.79 -9.47
N PRO A 57 -17.79 -1.25 -10.70
CA PRO A 57 -17.77 -2.07 -11.92
C PRO A 57 -16.42 -2.77 -12.18
N TRP A 58 -15.45 -2.66 -11.26
CA TRP A 58 -14.15 -3.34 -11.28
C TRP A 58 -13.23 -2.94 -12.45
N ALA A 59 -13.37 -1.71 -12.94
CA ALA A 59 -12.48 -1.20 -13.99
C ALA A 59 -11.02 -1.04 -13.52
N ASP A 60 -10.80 -0.91 -12.20
CA ASP A 60 -9.48 -0.84 -11.58
C ASP A 60 -9.49 -1.53 -10.19
N GLY A 61 -9.86 -2.81 -10.16
CA GLY A 61 -9.75 -3.63 -8.95
C GLY A 61 -10.48 -3.11 -7.71
N GLY A 62 -11.56 -2.34 -7.89
CA GLY A 62 -12.34 -1.72 -6.82
C GLY A 62 -12.01 -0.24 -6.56
N TYR A 63 -10.97 0.32 -7.18
CA TYR A 63 -10.61 1.73 -7.05
C TYR A 63 -11.48 2.67 -7.90
N ASP A 64 -12.37 2.15 -8.72
CA ASP A 64 -13.42 2.87 -9.44
C ASP A 64 -14.73 2.80 -8.63
N VAL A 65 -14.86 3.66 -7.61
CA VAL A 65 -15.94 3.61 -6.62
C VAL A 65 -17.22 4.21 -7.16
N ALA A 66 -18.31 3.42 -7.18
CA ALA A 66 -19.63 3.86 -7.63
C ALA A 66 -20.53 4.37 -6.48
N ASP A 67 -20.32 3.89 -5.24
CA ASP A 67 -20.98 4.37 -4.02
C ASP A 67 -20.04 4.24 -2.82
N TYR A 68 -19.72 5.36 -2.17
CA TYR A 68 -18.80 5.38 -1.01
C TYR A 68 -19.46 4.96 0.31
N ARG A 69 -20.77 4.72 0.36
CA ARG A 69 -21.50 4.42 1.61
C ARG A 69 -22.13 3.04 1.62
N ASP A 70 -21.71 2.17 0.71
CA ASP A 70 -22.20 0.79 0.65
C ASP A 70 -21.04 -0.19 0.45
N VAL A 71 -21.35 -1.48 0.51
CA VAL A 71 -20.45 -2.61 0.24
C VAL A 71 -20.84 -3.22 -1.10
N ASP A 72 -19.85 -3.59 -1.92
CA ASP A 72 -20.08 -4.31 -3.16
C ASP A 72 -20.82 -5.63 -2.87
N PRO A 73 -21.94 -5.90 -3.56
CA PRO A 73 -22.73 -7.12 -3.31
C PRO A 73 -21.95 -8.43 -3.46
N THR A 74 -20.86 -8.44 -4.23
CA THR A 74 -19.99 -9.64 -4.35
C THR A 74 -19.07 -9.83 -3.16
N LEU A 75 -18.86 -8.77 -2.37
CA LEU A 75 -18.00 -8.80 -1.17
C LEU A 75 -18.80 -8.88 0.13
N GLY A 76 -20.11 -8.65 0.08
CA GLY A 76 -20.98 -8.71 1.24
C GLY A 76 -21.95 -7.54 1.38
N THR A 77 -22.28 -7.21 2.62
CA THR A 77 -23.24 -6.16 2.99
C THR A 77 -22.65 -5.24 4.05
N LEU A 78 -23.35 -4.11 4.33
CA LEU A 78 -23.00 -3.23 5.47
C LEU A 78 -23.06 -3.97 6.81
N GLU A 79 -23.96 -4.94 6.98
CA GLU A 79 -24.05 -5.78 8.16
C GLU A 79 -22.87 -6.73 8.29
N ASP A 80 -22.32 -7.24 7.17
CA ASP A 80 -21.08 -8.02 7.15
C ASP A 80 -19.89 -7.17 7.58
N PHE A 81 -19.83 -5.93 7.09
CA PHE A 81 -18.82 -4.97 7.52
C PHE A 81 -18.92 -4.67 9.03
N ASP A 82 -20.12 -4.41 9.55
CA ASP A 82 -20.32 -4.17 10.99
C ASP A 82 -19.87 -5.38 11.82
N ARG A 83 -20.14 -6.63 11.36
CA ARG A 83 -19.66 -7.87 12.00
C ARG A 83 -18.14 -7.98 11.98
N LEU A 84 -17.51 -7.62 10.85
CA LEU A 84 -16.06 -7.60 10.72
C LEU A 84 -15.43 -6.65 11.72
N VAL A 85 -15.92 -5.42 11.79
CA VAL A 85 -15.43 -4.40 12.74
C VAL A 85 -15.59 -4.87 14.19
N ALA A 86 -16.75 -5.42 14.54
CA ALA A 86 -16.99 -5.96 15.86
C ALA A 86 -16.01 -7.10 16.21
N ALA A 87 -15.82 -8.06 15.30
CA ALA A 87 -14.91 -9.18 15.49
C ALA A 87 -13.45 -8.75 15.63
N ALA A 88 -13.02 -7.73 14.89
CA ALA A 88 -11.69 -7.14 14.99
C ALA A 88 -11.51 -6.46 16.36
N HIS A 89 -12.44 -5.60 16.74
CA HIS A 89 -12.40 -4.87 18.01
C HIS A 89 -12.45 -5.78 19.25
N GLU A 90 -13.21 -6.86 19.22
CA GLU A 90 -13.22 -7.89 20.27
C GLU A 90 -11.84 -8.50 20.53
N ARG A 91 -10.99 -8.52 19.51
CA ARG A 91 -9.61 -9.04 19.56
C ARG A 91 -8.56 -7.93 19.74
N GLY A 92 -9.00 -6.69 19.93
CA GLY A 92 -8.11 -5.54 20.07
C GLY A 92 -7.47 -5.08 18.75
N ILE A 93 -7.93 -5.59 17.61
CA ILE A 93 -7.47 -5.22 16.26
C ILE A 93 -8.32 -4.03 15.79
N ARG A 94 -7.66 -3.00 15.27
CA ARG A 94 -8.30 -1.82 14.67
C ARG A 94 -8.57 -2.02 13.20
N VAL A 95 -9.48 -1.23 12.65
CA VAL A 95 -9.88 -1.32 11.26
C VAL A 95 -9.61 0.00 10.54
N LEU A 96 -8.74 -0.06 9.52
CA LEU A 96 -8.56 1.00 8.53
C LEU A 96 -9.24 0.57 7.23
N ILE A 97 -9.80 1.54 6.52
CA ILE A 97 -10.33 1.32 5.18
C ILE A 97 -9.68 2.25 4.17
N ASP A 98 -9.68 1.84 2.92
CA ASP A 98 -9.27 2.70 1.81
C ASP A 98 -10.33 3.77 1.56
N ILE A 99 -9.91 4.97 1.22
CA ILE A 99 -10.77 6.02 0.67
C ILE A 99 -10.15 6.53 -0.62
N VAL A 100 -10.94 6.61 -1.68
CA VAL A 100 -10.49 6.95 -3.04
C VAL A 100 -11.03 8.33 -3.41
N PRO A 101 -10.34 9.42 -3.01
CA PRO A 101 -10.92 10.75 -3.14
C PRO A 101 -10.56 11.47 -4.44
N ASN A 102 -9.59 10.98 -5.21
CA ASN A 102 -9.17 11.67 -6.44
C ASN A 102 -10.23 11.62 -7.54
N HIS A 103 -10.96 10.52 -7.64
CA HIS A 103 -11.92 10.23 -8.71
C HIS A 103 -13.06 9.36 -8.18
N THR A 104 -14.11 9.21 -8.96
CA THR A 104 -15.16 8.21 -8.76
C THR A 104 -15.16 7.22 -9.92
N SER A 105 -16.00 6.17 -9.84
CA SER A 105 -16.40 5.44 -11.05
C SER A 105 -17.20 6.35 -11.98
N ASP A 106 -17.16 6.07 -13.29
CA ASP A 106 -18.11 6.63 -14.27
C ASP A 106 -19.57 6.18 -14.02
N GLN A 107 -19.74 5.12 -13.19
CA GLN A 107 -21.05 4.64 -12.74
C GLN A 107 -21.55 5.34 -11.47
N HIS A 108 -20.76 6.21 -10.85
CA HIS A 108 -21.20 7.02 -9.73
C HIS A 108 -22.33 7.97 -10.13
N GLU A 109 -23.33 8.12 -9.27
CA GLU A 109 -24.52 8.92 -9.55
C GLU A 109 -24.19 10.36 -9.95
N TRP A 110 -23.22 10.97 -9.31
CA TRP A 110 -22.76 12.32 -9.63
C TRP A 110 -22.21 12.45 -11.06
N PHE A 111 -21.46 11.45 -11.55
CA PHE A 111 -20.95 11.51 -12.91
C PHE A 111 -22.04 11.31 -13.96
N LYS A 112 -23.00 10.42 -13.69
CA LYS A 112 -24.19 10.27 -14.55
C LYS A 112 -24.99 11.58 -14.65
N GLN A 113 -25.18 12.27 -13.53
CA GLN A 113 -25.79 13.60 -13.50
C GLN A 113 -24.97 14.62 -14.29
N ALA A 114 -23.64 14.63 -14.13
CA ALA A 114 -22.76 15.53 -14.86
C ALA A 114 -22.81 15.31 -16.38
N LEU A 115 -22.89 14.06 -16.84
CA LEU A 115 -23.03 13.73 -18.25
C LEU A 115 -24.39 14.16 -18.83
N ALA A 116 -25.45 14.12 -18.03
CA ALA A 116 -26.81 14.54 -18.45
C ALA A 116 -27.01 16.05 -18.42
N ALA A 117 -26.17 16.79 -17.70
CA ALA A 117 -26.27 18.22 -17.48
C ALA A 117 -25.51 19.03 -18.56
N PRO A 118 -25.92 20.29 -18.85
CA PRO A 118 -25.21 21.14 -19.80
C PRO A 118 -23.83 21.58 -19.27
N ALA A 119 -22.97 21.99 -20.19
CA ALA A 119 -21.68 22.62 -19.85
C ALA A 119 -21.86 23.81 -18.89
N GLY A 120 -21.00 23.90 -17.86
CA GLY A 120 -21.06 24.96 -16.85
C GLY A 120 -22.12 24.77 -15.76
N SER A 121 -22.82 23.63 -15.73
CA SER A 121 -23.77 23.29 -14.65
C SER A 121 -23.04 22.93 -13.33
N GLN A 122 -23.78 22.96 -12.22
CA GLN A 122 -23.27 22.56 -10.91
C GLN A 122 -22.91 21.08 -10.86
N GLU A 123 -23.63 20.22 -11.57
CA GLU A 123 -23.36 18.79 -11.66
C GLU A 123 -22.01 18.53 -12.32
N ARG A 124 -21.67 19.27 -13.40
CA ARG A 124 -20.34 19.17 -14.05
C ARG A 124 -19.23 19.78 -13.22
N ASP A 125 -19.51 20.80 -12.41
CA ASP A 125 -18.50 21.45 -11.57
C ASP A 125 -17.97 20.53 -10.45
N ARG A 126 -18.64 19.41 -10.16
CA ARG A 126 -18.13 18.37 -9.25
C ARG A 126 -16.92 17.62 -9.81
N TYR A 127 -16.71 17.66 -11.12
CA TYR A 127 -15.63 16.99 -11.83
C TYR A 127 -14.78 17.98 -12.64
N VAL A 128 -13.64 17.53 -13.09
CA VAL A 128 -12.75 18.36 -13.91
C VAL A 128 -13.18 18.27 -15.38
N PHE A 129 -13.97 19.24 -15.83
CA PHE A 129 -14.37 19.42 -17.23
C PHE A 129 -13.68 20.65 -17.84
N ARG A 130 -13.24 20.57 -19.10
CA ARG A 130 -12.67 21.70 -19.86
C ARG A 130 -13.05 21.64 -21.32
N ASP A 131 -13.06 22.80 -21.97
CA ASP A 131 -13.15 22.88 -23.41
C ASP A 131 -11.83 22.45 -24.06
N GLY A 132 -11.91 21.79 -25.21
CA GLY A 132 -10.71 21.37 -25.94
C GLY A 132 -10.02 22.53 -26.64
N LYS A 133 -8.75 22.33 -27.00
CA LYS A 133 -7.99 23.21 -27.89
C LYS A 133 -8.37 22.98 -29.37
N GLY A 134 -8.04 23.95 -30.24
CA GLY A 134 -8.38 23.92 -31.67
C GLY A 134 -9.66 24.64 -32.01
N HIS A 135 -9.99 24.74 -33.30
CA HIS A 135 -11.14 25.54 -33.76
C HIS A 135 -12.49 24.91 -33.35
N ALA A 136 -12.56 23.59 -33.29
CA ALA A 136 -13.75 22.82 -32.93
C ALA A 136 -13.56 22.06 -31.59
N GLY A 137 -12.59 22.44 -30.75
CA GLY A 137 -12.28 21.73 -29.52
C GLY A 137 -11.79 20.29 -29.73
N GLU A 138 -11.16 20.02 -30.89
CA GLU A 138 -10.77 18.67 -31.30
C GLU A 138 -9.51 18.12 -30.61
N HIS A 139 -8.74 18.99 -29.95
CA HIS A 139 -7.55 18.60 -29.21
C HIS A 139 -7.78 18.68 -27.70
N PRO A 140 -7.13 17.81 -26.89
CA PRO A 140 -7.29 17.83 -25.43
C PRO A 140 -6.86 19.17 -24.82
N PRO A 141 -7.41 19.53 -23.65
CA PRO A 141 -7.11 20.81 -22.98
C PRO A 141 -5.65 21.00 -22.59
N SER A 142 -4.92 19.90 -22.31
CA SER A 142 -3.49 19.89 -21.98
C SER A 142 -2.82 18.62 -22.47
N ASN A 143 -1.49 18.53 -22.33
CA ASN A 143 -0.70 17.34 -22.64
C ASN A 143 -0.66 16.33 -21.49
N TRP A 144 -1.53 16.43 -20.50
CA TRP A 144 -1.51 15.54 -19.35
C TRP A 144 -1.83 14.10 -19.75
N GLU A 145 -1.07 13.17 -19.18
CA GLU A 145 -1.17 11.74 -19.46
C GLU A 145 -1.73 10.96 -18.27
N SER A 146 -2.46 9.91 -18.58
CA SER A 146 -2.98 8.94 -17.60
C SER A 146 -1.84 8.08 -17.02
N ARG A 147 -1.95 7.74 -15.75
CA ARG A 147 -1.03 6.81 -15.06
C ARG A 147 -1.07 5.39 -15.63
N PHE A 148 -2.13 5.08 -16.36
CA PHE A 148 -2.26 3.79 -17.08
C PHE A 148 -1.89 3.91 -18.56
N GLY A 149 -1.37 5.05 -18.99
CA GLY A 149 -0.96 5.31 -20.36
C GLY A 149 -2.02 6.02 -21.21
N GLY A 150 -1.55 6.75 -22.21
CA GLY A 150 -2.36 7.59 -23.09
C GLY A 150 -2.84 8.89 -22.43
N PRO A 151 -3.67 9.71 -23.16
CA PRO A 151 -4.12 11.00 -22.68
C PRO A 151 -4.96 10.88 -21.40
N ALA A 152 -4.83 11.87 -20.47
CA ALA A 152 -5.66 12.00 -19.28
C ALA A 152 -7.01 12.69 -19.55
N TRP A 153 -7.42 12.80 -20.80
CA TRP A 153 -8.62 13.50 -21.22
C TRP A 153 -9.45 12.67 -22.17
N THR A 154 -10.75 12.61 -21.93
CA THR A 154 -11.72 11.98 -22.83
C THR A 154 -12.76 13.00 -23.30
N ARG A 155 -12.95 13.10 -24.63
CA ARG A 155 -13.90 14.01 -25.26
C ARG A 155 -15.33 13.46 -25.21
N LEU A 156 -16.27 14.32 -24.82
CA LEU A 156 -17.70 14.03 -24.86
C LEU A 156 -18.34 14.43 -26.20
N PRO A 157 -19.53 13.89 -26.51
CA PRO A 157 -20.26 14.24 -27.74
C PRO A 157 -20.62 15.71 -27.85
N ASP A 158 -20.77 16.43 -26.74
CA ASP A 158 -21.08 17.88 -26.71
C ASP A 158 -19.84 18.76 -26.93
N GLY A 159 -18.64 18.17 -27.03
CA GLY A 159 -17.40 18.85 -27.33
C GLY A 159 -16.52 19.15 -26.11
N GLN A 160 -17.04 19.05 -24.89
CA GLN A 160 -16.22 19.16 -23.67
C GLN A 160 -15.36 17.90 -23.45
N TRP A 161 -14.33 18.05 -22.63
CA TRP A 161 -13.44 16.99 -22.20
C TRP A 161 -13.51 16.85 -20.69
N TYR A 162 -13.54 15.61 -20.17
CA TYR A 162 -13.33 15.37 -18.76
C TYR A 162 -11.96 14.76 -18.51
N MET A 163 -11.41 15.09 -17.35
CA MET A 163 -10.12 14.56 -16.90
C MET A 163 -10.28 13.20 -16.25
N HIS A 164 -9.32 12.31 -16.48
CA HIS A 164 -9.12 11.07 -15.74
C HIS A 164 -7.63 10.79 -15.60
N LEU A 165 -7.09 10.94 -14.41
CA LEU A 165 -5.68 10.68 -14.15
C LEU A 165 -5.34 9.18 -14.27
N PHE A 166 -6.35 8.31 -14.16
CA PHE A 166 -6.24 6.85 -14.29
C PHE A 166 -7.05 6.35 -15.50
N ALA A 167 -7.90 5.34 -15.35
CA ALA A 167 -8.75 4.87 -16.43
C ALA A 167 -9.80 5.91 -16.83
N LYS A 168 -10.29 5.85 -18.07
CA LYS A 168 -11.39 6.73 -18.53
C LYS A 168 -12.68 6.51 -17.73
N GLU A 169 -12.82 5.35 -17.11
CA GLU A 169 -13.88 4.98 -16.20
C GLU A 169 -13.73 5.61 -14.80
N GLN A 170 -12.65 6.38 -14.56
CA GLN A 170 -12.32 7.02 -13.28
C GLN A 170 -12.22 8.55 -13.44
N PRO A 171 -13.34 9.26 -13.66
CA PRO A 171 -13.35 10.73 -13.83
C PRO A 171 -12.89 11.44 -12.56
N ASP A 172 -11.95 12.38 -12.72
CA ASP A 172 -11.34 13.14 -11.62
C ASP A 172 -12.31 14.18 -11.03
N LEU A 173 -12.39 14.18 -9.70
CA LEU A 173 -13.18 15.15 -8.92
C LEU A 173 -12.51 16.53 -8.88
N ASN A 174 -13.33 17.56 -8.83
CA ASN A 174 -12.92 18.95 -8.67
C ASN A 174 -12.84 19.32 -7.17
N TRP A 175 -11.66 19.28 -6.58
CA TRP A 175 -11.43 19.59 -5.16
C TRP A 175 -11.48 21.09 -4.81
N ASP A 176 -11.62 21.97 -5.80
CA ASP A 176 -11.96 23.37 -5.56
C ASP A 176 -13.45 23.56 -5.26
N ASN A 177 -14.28 22.57 -5.62
CA ASN A 177 -15.72 22.60 -5.37
C ASN A 177 -16.02 22.27 -3.88
N PRO A 178 -16.71 23.18 -3.14
CA PRO A 178 -17.01 22.95 -1.72
C PRO A 178 -18.00 21.79 -1.48
N GLU A 179 -18.84 21.42 -2.47
CA GLU A 179 -19.72 20.27 -2.36
C GLU A 179 -18.92 18.97 -2.32
N VAL A 180 -17.87 18.84 -3.14
CA VAL A 180 -16.96 17.68 -3.11
C VAL A 180 -16.26 17.57 -1.75
N ARG A 181 -15.75 18.68 -1.21
CA ARG A 181 -15.12 18.71 0.12
C ARG A 181 -16.08 18.29 1.24
N ALA A 182 -17.31 18.81 1.21
CA ALA A 182 -18.33 18.49 2.21
C ALA A 182 -18.74 17.01 2.14
N GLU A 183 -18.92 16.48 0.94
CA GLU A 183 -19.30 15.09 0.71
C GLU A 183 -18.26 14.11 1.27
N PHE A 184 -16.98 14.33 0.99
CA PHE A 184 -15.93 13.47 1.54
C PHE A 184 -15.81 13.59 3.07
N ALA A 185 -16.03 14.77 3.64
CA ALA A 185 -16.11 14.92 5.10
C ALA A 185 -17.26 14.07 5.68
N ASP A 186 -18.40 14.00 5.01
CA ASP A 186 -19.55 13.20 5.46
C ASP A 186 -19.34 11.69 5.21
N ILE A 187 -18.63 11.29 4.16
CA ILE A 187 -18.21 9.90 3.95
C ILE A 187 -17.28 9.44 5.10
N LEU A 188 -16.29 10.26 5.47
CA LEU A 188 -15.40 9.96 6.59
C LEU A 188 -16.17 9.81 7.91
N ARG A 189 -17.19 10.67 8.16
CA ARG A 189 -18.08 10.57 9.34
C ARG A 189 -18.92 9.30 9.30
N PHE A 190 -19.46 8.93 8.14
CA PHE A 190 -20.27 7.74 7.95
C PHE A 190 -19.51 6.48 8.40
N TRP A 191 -18.32 6.26 7.88
CA TRP A 191 -17.50 5.09 8.22
C TRP A 191 -16.95 5.16 9.65
N SER A 192 -16.58 6.34 10.12
CA SER A 192 -16.14 6.52 11.53
C SER A 192 -17.22 6.16 12.52
N ARG A 193 -18.50 6.45 12.23
CA ARG A 193 -19.65 6.05 13.08
C ARG A 193 -19.91 4.54 13.05
N ARG A 194 -19.51 3.85 11.99
CA ARG A 194 -19.52 2.37 11.88
C ARG A 194 -18.34 1.69 12.53
N GLY A 195 -17.46 2.45 13.18
CA GLY A 195 -16.34 1.91 13.96
C GLY A 195 -14.98 1.88 13.25
N VAL A 196 -14.87 2.45 12.05
CA VAL A 196 -13.56 2.60 11.39
C VAL A 196 -12.63 3.44 12.25
N ASP A 197 -11.40 2.99 12.46
CA ASP A 197 -10.38 3.64 13.28
C ASP A 197 -9.45 4.56 12.48
N GLY A 198 -9.41 4.40 11.17
CA GLY A 198 -8.57 5.23 10.29
C GLY A 198 -8.81 4.97 8.80
N PHE A 199 -8.15 5.78 7.97
CA PHE A 199 -8.33 5.78 6.53
C PHE A 199 -6.98 5.76 5.81
N ARG A 200 -6.83 4.88 4.83
CA ARG A 200 -5.77 5.01 3.83
C ARG A 200 -6.29 5.88 2.69
N ILE A 201 -5.55 6.92 2.37
CA ILE A 201 -5.96 7.91 1.38
C ILE A 201 -5.27 7.59 0.06
N ASP A 202 -6.06 7.11 -0.88
CA ASP A 202 -5.62 6.79 -2.23
C ASP A 202 -5.23 8.08 -2.98
N VAL A 203 -4.16 8.01 -3.77
CA VAL A 203 -3.67 9.11 -4.63
C VAL A 203 -3.57 10.45 -3.89
N ALA A 204 -3.17 10.43 -2.63
CA ALA A 204 -3.23 11.59 -1.73
C ALA A 204 -2.53 12.86 -2.25
N ALA A 205 -1.56 12.73 -3.15
CA ALA A 205 -0.83 13.88 -3.68
C ALA A 205 -1.48 14.53 -4.91
N ALA A 206 -2.58 13.99 -5.45
CA ALA A 206 -3.14 14.45 -6.72
C ALA A 206 -4.56 15.03 -6.64
N LEU A 207 -5.12 15.25 -5.44
CA LEU A 207 -6.50 15.73 -5.30
C LEU A 207 -6.69 17.11 -5.92
N VAL A 208 -5.81 18.05 -5.62
CA VAL A 208 -5.90 19.43 -6.09
C VAL A 208 -5.06 19.62 -7.35
N LYS A 209 -5.66 20.24 -8.37
CA LYS A 209 -5.04 20.56 -9.66
C LYS A 209 -4.97 22.08 -9.84
N ASP A 210 -3.92 22.57 -10.52
CA ASP A 210 -3.87 23.97 -10.96
C ASP A 210 -4.73 24.12 -12.21
N MET A 211 -5.95 24.58 -11.99
CA MET A 211 -6.97 24.76 -13.04
C MET A 211 -6.97 26.17 -13.64
N SER A 212 -5.93 26.97 -13.43
CA SER A 212 -5.77 28.30 -14.04
C SER A 212 -5.68 28.23 -15.56
N GLU A 213 -6.34 29.17 -16.26
CA GLU A 213 -6.33 29.20 -17.71
C GLU A 213 -5.22 30.11 -18.29
N PRO A 214 -4.52 29.72 -19.33
CA PRO A 214 -4.57 28.40 -19.98
C PRO A 214 -3.95 27.31 -19.10
N LEU A 215 -4.50 26.09 -19.15
CA LEU A 215 -3.90 24.97 -18.43
C LEU A 215 -2.42 24.80 -18.78
N ARG A 216 -1.58 24.64 -17.77
CA ARG A 216 -0.14 24.43 -17.93
C ARG A 216 0.12 23.01 -18.42
N ASP A 217 0.86 22.89 -19.52
CA ASP A 217 1.37 21.61 -19.96
C ASP A 217 2.49 21.10 -19.01
N VAL A 218 2.59 19.79 -18.84
CA VAL A 218 3.68 19.16 -18.08
C VAL A 218 4.96 19.16 -18.93
N VAL A 219 6.07 19.53 -18.31
CA VAL A 219 7.39 19.53 -18.94
C VAL A 219 8.15 18.27 -18.52
N GLY A 220 8.48 17.38 -19.44
CA GLY A 220 9.28 16.16 -19.20
C GLY A 220 8.48 14.88 -19.31
N GLY A 221 9.17 13.80 -19.45
CA GLY A 221 8.95 12.40 -19.65
C GLY A 221 7.56 11.77 -19.67
N GLU A 222 7.32 11.02 -20.72
CA GLU A 222 6.24 10.06 -20.81
C GLU A 222 6.37 8.97 -19.73
N GLY A 223 5.31 8.70 -18.97
CA GLY A 223 5.16 7.49 -18.15
C GLY A 223 6.03 7.40 -16.90
N THR A 224 6.45 8.52 -16.33
CA THR A 224 7.22 8.54 -15.07
C THR A 224 6.31 8.33 -13.84
N THR A 225 6.90 7.86 -12.72
CA THR A 225 6.20 7.76 -11.43
C THR A 225 6.11 9.13 -10.76
N GLY A 226 5.17 9.32 -9.82
CA GLY A 226 5.02 10.59 -9.10
C GLY A 226 6.32 11.12 -8.47
N LEU A 227 7.21 10.23 -7.98
CA LEU A 227 8.54 10.63 -7.47
C LEU A 227 9.41 11.24 -8.55
N ASP A 228 9.47 10.60 -9.71
CA ASP A 228 10.32 11.04 -10.84
C ASP A 228 9.76 12.31 -11.49
N ASP A 229 8.42 12.41 -11.62
CA ASP A 229 7.74 13.61 -12.13
C ASP A 229 8.02 14.84 -11.26
N LEU A 230 7.93 14.70 -9.93
CA LEU A 230 8.19 15.81 -9.00
C LEU A 230 9.68 16.17 -8.92
N ALA A 231 10.59 15.22 -9.15
CA ALA A 231 12.02 15.50 -9.27
C ALA A 231 12.31 16.35 -10.52
N ALA A 232 11.64 16.03 -11.63
CA ALA A 232 11.78 16.76 -12.90
C ALA A 232 11.02 18.10 -12.90
N ASN A 233 9.88 18.17 -12.22
CA ASN A 233 9.01 19.34 -12.17
C ASN A 233 8.47 19.58 -10.74
N PRO A 234 9.21 20.28 -9.87
CA PRO A 234 8.78 20.54 -8.47
C PRO A 234 7.49 21.37 -8.33
N ASP A 235 7.11 22.14 -9.36
CA ASP A 235 5.83 22.87 -9.46
C ASP A 235 4.90 22.18 -10.44
N HIS A 236 4.60 20.90 -10.17
CA HIS A 236 3.75 20.08 -11.04
C HIS A 236 2.30 20.56 -11.01
N PRO A 237 1.57 20.66 -12.15
CA PRO A 237 0.22 21.24 -12.18
C PRO A 237 -0.85 20.41 -11.45
N PHE A 238 -0.64 19.10 -11.25
CA PHE A 238 -1.62 18.24 -10.59
C PHE A 238 -1.02 17.24 -9.58
N LEU A 239 0.23 17.42 -9.16
CA LEU A 239 0.86 16.61 -8.12
C LEU A 239 1.41 17.48 -7.01
N ASP A 240 1.14 17.08 -5.76
CA ASP A 240 1.66 17.68 -4.53
C ASP A 240 1.50 19.20 -4.47
N ARG A 241 0.34 19.67 -4.92
CA ARG A 241 -0.04 21.08 -4.85
C ARG A 241 -0.14 21.54 -3.39
N PRO A 242 0.33 22.75 -3.03
CA PRO A 242 0.24 23.23 -1.65
C PRO A 242 -1.18 23.23 -1.08
N GLU A 243 -2.17 23.43 -1.92
CA GLU A 243 -3.59 23.53 -1.55
C GLU A 243 -4.17 22.18 -1.08
N VAL A 244 -3.55 21.03 -1.41
CA VAL A 244 -3.99 19.71 -0.95
C VAL A 244 -3.91 19.58 0.58
N HIS A 245 -2.96 20.27 1.21
CA HIS A 245 -2.80 20.29 2.66
C HIS A 245 -3.97 20.96 3.40
N ASP A 246 -4.72 21.88 2.74
CA ASP A 246 -5.95 22.44 3.31
C ASP A 246 -7.05 21.39 3.42
N VAL A 247 -7.17 20.51 2.42
CA VAL A 247 -8.10 19.38 2.47
C VAL A 247 -7.80 18.47 3.67
N TYR A 248 -6.53 18.14 3.90
CA TYR A 248 -6.15 17.25 5.00
C TYR A 248 -6.31 17.90 6.37
N ARG A 249 -6.12 19.21 6.48
CA ARG A 249 -6.45 19.96 7.70
C ARG A 249 -7.96 19.99 7.98
N GLU A 250 -8.79 20.04 6.95
CA GLU A 250 -10.24 19.89 7.10
C GLU A 250 -10.61 18.47 7.58
N TRP A 251 -10.02 17.42 6.99
CA TRP A 251 -10.25 16.04 7.40
C TRP A 251 -9.73 15.74 8.81
N ASN A 252 -8.61 16.31 9.21
CA ASN A 252 -8.10 16.19 10.57
C ASN A 252 -9.12 16.68 11.60
N LYS A 253 -9.87 17.76 11.32
CA LYS A 253 -10.96 18.21 12.18
C LYS A 253 -12.06 17.17 12.30
N VAL A 254 -12.44 16.51 11.19
CA VAL A 254 -13.41 15.41 11.20
C VAL A 254 -12.90 14.23 12.02
N PHE A 255 -11.62 13.87 11.89
CA PHE A 255 -11.02 12.79 12.68
C PHE A 255 -11.10 13.07 14.19
N HIS A 256 -10.94 14.32 14.61
CA HIS A 256 -11.03 14.74 16.00
C HIS A 256 -12.47 14.89 16.53
N GLU A 257 -13.50 14.70 15.72
CA GLU A 257 -14.89 14.58 16.19
C GLU A 257 -15.13 13.26 16.95
N PHE A 258 -14.19 12.31 16.87
CA PHE A 258 -14.30 10.97 17.47
C PHE A 258 -13.28 10.77 18.60
N ASP A 259 -13.60 9.86 19.55
CA ASP A 259 -12.71 9.47 20.65
C ASP A 259 -12.57 7.95 20.71
N PRO A 260 -11.37 7.39 20.48
CA PRO A 260 -10.15 8.07 20.08
C PRO A 260 -10.26 8.73 18.70
N PRO A 261 -9.44 9.76 18.42
CA PRO A 261 -9.39 10.37 17.09
C PRO A 261 -9.07 9.35 16.00
N ARG A 262 -9.66 9.52 14.83
CA ARG A 262 -9.31 8.74 13.64
C ARG A 262 -7.96 9.19 13.09
N ILE A 263 -7.37 8.38 12.25
CA ILE A 263 -6.10 8.69 11.58
C ILE A 263 -6.23 8.59 10.06
N GLY A 264 -5.35 9.27 9.36
CA GLY A 264 -5.14 9.07 7.93
C GLY A 264 -3.73 8.57 7.64
N VAL A 265 -3.58 7.75 6.62
CA VAL A 265 -2.29 7.40 6.03
C VAL A 265 -2.31 7.76 4.55
N ALA A 266 -1.43 8.67 4.14
CA ALA A 266 -1.36 9.11 2.75
C ALA A 266 -0.63 8.09 1.87
N GLU A 267 -1.25 7.74 0.75
CA GLU A 267 -0.52 7.23 -0.40
C GLU A 267 -0.04 8.42 -1.23
N ALA A 268 1.17 8.88 -0.96
CA ALA A 268 1.78 10.03 -1.63
C ALA A 268 3.15 9.65 -2.20
N TRP A 269 3.22 9.51 -3.51
CA TRP A 269 4.47 9.25 -4.24
C TRP A 269 5.28 10.53 -4.41
N VAL A 270 5.81 11.01 -3.28
CA VAL A 270 6.60 12.25 -3.18
C VAL A 270 7.91 12.00 -2.42
N GLN A 271 8.92 12.86 -2.64
CA GLN A 271 10.19 12.75 -1.93
C GLN A 271 10.02 12.92 -0.41
N ASN A 272 10.99 12.42 0.37
CA ASN A 272 10.94 12.43 1.83
C ASN A 272 10.65 13.83 2.42
N GLU A 273 11.27 14.89 1.90
CA GLU A 273 11.09 16.27 2.39
C GLU A 273 9.67 16.79 2.16
N ARG A 274 9.00 16.28 1.14
CA ARG A 274 7.61 16.64 0.83
C ARG A 274 6.63 15.75 1.59
N ARG A 275 6.93 14.47 1.74
CA ARG A 275 6.12 13.46 2.43
C ARG A 275 5.81 13.86 3.88
N VAL A 276 6.78 14.44 4.60
CA VAL A 276 6.60 14.86 5.99
C VAL A 276 5.51 15.94 6.17
N ARG A 277 5.13 16.64 5.12
CA ARG A 277 4.03 17.62 5.18
C ARG A 277 2.69 16.94 5.42
N TYR A 278 2.45 15.78 4.81
CA TYR A 278 1.23 14.98 4.98
C TYR A 278 1.11 14.38 6.37
N THR A 279 2.22 14.21 7.09
CA THR A 279 2.25 13.54 8.40
C THR A 279 2.17 14.50 9.59
N ARG A 280 1.98 15.79 9.36
CA ARG A 280 1.81 16.78 10.43
C ARG A 280 0.66 16.41 11.36
N THR A 281 0.75 16.84 12.62
CA THR A 281 -0.24 16.54 13.65
C THR A 281 -1.63 17.11 13.36
N ASP A 282 -1.72 18.15 12.54
CA ASP A 282 -2.94 18.80 12.07
C ASP A 282 -3.39 18.30 10.68
N GLU A 283 -2.74 17.25 10.13
CA GLU A 283 -3.09 16.63 8.84
C GLU A 283 -3.38 15.12 9.02
N LEU A 284 -2.71 14.21 8.26
CA LEU A 284 -3.09 12.78 8.22
C LEU A 284 -2.37 11.90 9.23
N GLN A 285 -1.27 12.33 9.83
CA GLN A 285 -0.39 11.67 10.80
C GLN A 285 0.56 10.64 10.20
N GLN A 286 0.19 9.91 9.16
CA GLN A 286 1.03 8.91 8.49
C GLN A 286 1.07 9.11 6.98
N ALA A 287 2.14 8.63 6.36
CA ALA A 287 2.27 8.51 4.90
C ALA A 287 3.20 7.34 4.58
N PHE A 288 2.89 6.57 3.55
CA PHE A 288 3.74 5.47 3.10
C PHE A 288 5.12 5.95 2.68
N ASN A 289 6.14 5.18 3.04
CA ASN A 289 7.52 5.44 2.67
C ASN A 289 7.91 4.67 1.40
N PHE A 290 7.57 5.23 0.25
CA PHE A 290 7.86 4.61 -1.03
C PHE A 290 9.34 4.62 -1.41
N GLU A 291 10.15 5.54 -0.85
CA GLU A 291 11.60 5.46 -1.01
C GLU A 291 12.15 4.19 -0.34
N PHE A 292 11.68 3.86 0.88
CA PHE A 292 12.06 2.64 1.57
C PHE A 292 11.61 1.38 0.81
N LEU A 293 10.40 1.37 0.29
CA LEU A 293 9.84 0.28 -0.51
C LEU A 293 10.68 0.01 -1.80
N ARG A 294 11.26 1.05 -2.39
CA ARG A 294 12.06 0.96 -3.62
C ARG A 294 13.50 0.53 -3.39
N VAL A 295 14.00 0.61 -2.15
CA VAL A 295 15.40 0.20 -1.86
C VAL A 295 15.58 -1.28 -2.19
N ARG A 296 16.57 -1.58 -3.01
CA ARG A 296 17.04 -2.94 -3.23
C ARG A 296 17.96 -3.33 -2.08
N TRP A 297 18.35 -4.59 -1.98
CA TRP A 297 19.12 -5.14 -0.86
C TRP A 297 20.52 -4.48 -0.74
N ASP A 298 20.54 -3.21 -0.30
CA ASP A 298 21.72 -2.33 -0.24
C ASP A 298 21.78 -1.58 1.10
N ALA A 299 22.78 -1.88 1.94
CA ALA A 299 22.90 -1.27 3.27
C ALA A 299 23.16 0.24 3.22
N PRO A 300 24.06 0.78 2.39
CA PRO A 300 24.22 2.22 2.24
C PRO A 300 22.93 2.97 1.94
N GLU A 301 22.12 2.46 1.03
CA GLU A 301 20.86 3.10 0.65
C GLU A 301 19.82 2.97 1.75
N TYR A 302 19.65 1.81 2.37
CA TYR A 302 18.78 1.66 3.54
C TYR A 302 19.18 2.60 4.67
N ARG A 303 20.49 2.76 4.94
CA ARG A 303 20.98 3.67 5.97
C ARG A 303 20.57 5.12 5.70
N ARG A 304 20.75 5.57 4.46
CA ARG A 304 20.33 6.92 4.02
C ARG A 304 18.83 7.12 4.20
N VAL A 305 18.01 6.23 3.62
CA VAL A 305 16.55 6.36 3.63
C VAL A 305 15.98 6.29 5.06
N VAL A 306 16.49 5.38 5.90
CA VAL A 306 16.07 5.27 7.31
C VAL A 306 16.42 6.54 8.08
N GLN A 307 17.64 7.04 7.94
CA GLN A 307 18.09 8.25 8.63
C GLN A 307 17.26 9.48 8.24
N GLU A 308 17.05 9.70 6.94
CA GLU A 308 16.24 10.80 6.42
C GLU A 308 14.78 10.70 6.86
N SER A 309 14.21 9.49 6.82
CA SER A 309 12.81 9.25 7.21
C SER A 309 12.56 9.51 8.68
N ILE A 310 13.45 9.03 9.57
CA ILE A 310 13.34 9.27 11.02
C ILE A 310 13.54 10.75 11.34
N ALA A 311 14.55 11.38 10.74
CA ALA A 311 14.81 12.81 10.95
C ALA A 311 13.64 13.68 10.47
N GLY A 312 13.11 13.38 9.28
CA GLY A 312 11.96 14.08 8.71
C GLY A 312 10.72 13.94 9.61
N ALA A 313 10.38 12.73 10.04
CA ALA A 313 9.24 12.49 10.93
C ALA A 313 9.38 13.24 12.26
N LYS A 314 10.55 13.18 12.89
CA LYS A 314 10.84 13.92 14.12
C LYS A 314 10.67 15.43 13.95
N SER A 315 11.01 16.00 12.79
CA SER A 315 10.91 17.45 12.53
C SER A 315 9.48 17.99 12.61
N VAL A 316 8.48 17.11 12.41
CA VAL A 316 7.04 17.46 12.47
C VAL A 316 6.31 16.78 13.63
N GLY A 317 7.03 16.13 14.55
CA GLY A 317 6.48 15.52 15.78
C GLY A 317 5.78 14.18 15.57
N THR A 318 6.03 13.51 14.46
CA THR A 318 5.46 12.20 14.10
C THR A 318 6.52 11.08 14.09
N VAL A 319 6.16 9.91 13.62
CA VAL A 319 7.02 8.74 13.43
C VAL A 319 7.07 8.32 11.97
N ALA A 320 8.13 7.61 11.59
CA ALA A 320 8.24 7.03 10.27
C ALA A 320 7.27 5.85 10.07
N THR A 321 6.94 5.57 8.82
CA THR A 321 6.11 4.45 8.40
C THR A 321 6.92 3.57 7.46
N TRP A 322 6.89 2.26 7.68
CA TRP A 322 7.70 1.29 6.93
C TRP A 322 6.80 0.32 6.16
N VAL A 323 7.13 0.09 4.90
CA VAL A 323 6.37 -0.80 4.02
C VAL A 323 7.32 -1.49 3.04
N MET A 324 7.19 -2.82 2.90
CA MET A 324 8.03 -3.64 2.00
C MET A 324 7.25 -4.13 0.77
N SER A 325 5.94 -4.31 0.89
CA SER A 325 5.04 -4.73 -0.19
C SER A 325 3.65 -4.13 0.00
N ASN A 326 2.88 -4.10 -1.08
CA ASN A 326 1.45 -3.83 -1.11
C ASN A 326 0.84 -4.46 -2.36
N HIS A 327 -0.44 -4.23 -2.61
CA HIS A 327 -1.18 -4.76 -3.77
C HIS A 327 -0.85 -4.10 -5.11
N ASP A 328 0.09 -3.15 -5.16
CA ASP A 328 0.48 -2.39 -6.36
C ASP A 328 1.92 -2.63 -6.81
N VAL A 329 2.69 -3.42 -6.05
CA VAL A 329 4.10 -3.68 -6.35
C VAL A 329 4.42 -5.16 -6.35
N VAL A 330 5.45 -5.54 -7.10
CA VAL A 330 6.00 -6.90 -7.10
C VAL A 330 6.36 -7.33 -5.67
N ARG A 331 5.93 -8.52 -5.26
CA ARG A 331 6.20 -9.06 -3.93
C ARG A 331 7.69 -9.09 -3.64
N HIS A 332 8.08 -8.64 -2.46
CA HIS A 332 9.48 -8.42 -2.10
C HIS A 332 10.34 -9.69 -2.13
N VAL A 333 9.77 -10.88 -1.89
CA VAL A 333 10.51 -12.15 -2.04
C VAL A 333 11.07 -12.29 -3.45
N SER A 334 10.27 -12.06 -4.48
CA SER A 334 10.73 -12.09 -5.87
C SER A 334 11.67 -10.92 -6.17
N ALA A 335 11.31 -9.70 -5.75
CA ALA A 335 12.11 -8.51 -6.00
C ALA A 335 13.52 -8.59 -5.37
N LEU A 336 13.65 -9.16 -4.18
CA LEU A 336 14.91 -9.37 -3.48
C LEU A 336 15.72 -10.56 -4.01
N GLY A 337 15.09 -11.47 -4.76
CA GLY A 337 15.75 -12.57 -5.46
C GLY A 337 16.29 -12.19 -6.85
N LEU A 338 15.99 -10.98 -7.33
CA LEU A 338 16.45 -10.47 -8.61
C LEU A 338 17.73 -9.62 -8.46
N PRO A 339 18.55 -9.48 -9.52
CA PRO A 339 19.60 -8.48 -9.58
C PRO A 339 19.05 -7.06 -9.31
N ALA A 340 19.82 -6.24 -8.60
CA ALA A 340 19.36 -4.94 -8.11
C ALA A 340 18.94 -3.97 -9.24
N GLU A 341 19.57 -4.07 -10.40
CA GLU A 341 19.32 -3.25 -11.59
C GLU A 341 18.10 -3.70 -12.42
N THR A 342 17.41 -4.78 -12.02
CA THR A 342 16.25 -5.30 -12.77
C THR A 342 15.09 -4.30 -12.76
N ASP A 343 14.64 -3.86 -13.94
CA ASP A 343 13.37 -3.14 -14.07
C ASP A 343 12.22 -4.14 -13.91
N LEU A 344 11.46 -4.00 -12.82
CA LEU A 344 10.38 -4.93 -12.47
C LEU A 344 9.22 -4.91 -13.47
N ARG A 345 8.97 -3.80 -14.17
CA ARG A 345 7.91 -3.73 -15.20
C ARG A 345 8.31 -4.57 -16.42
N VAL A 346 9.56 -4.41 -16.87
CA VAL A 346 10.13 -5.21 -17.94
C VAL A 346 10.19 -6.69 -17.55
N TRP A 347 10.57 -6.97 -16.30
CA TRP A 347 10.62 -8.32 -15.76
C TRP A 347 9.22 -9.00 -15.75
N LEU A 348 8.19 -8.31 -15.30
CA LEU A 348 6.80 -8.81 -15.35
C LEU A 348 6.37 -9.11 -16.79
N SER A 349 6.71 -8.22 -17.74
CA SER A 349 6.38 -8.40 -19.15
C SER A 349 7.12 -9.59 -19.80
N SER A 350 8.24 -10.03 -19.20
CA SER A 350 8.95 -11.26 -19.58
C SER A 350 8.38 -12.52 -18.92
N HIS A 351 7.21 -12.46 -18.30
CA HIS A 351 6.61 -13.53 -17.49
C HIS A 351 7.51 -14.02 -16.35
N GLY A 352 8.28 -13.11 -15.77
CA GLY A 352 9.18 -13.43 -14.65
C GLY A 352 10.39 -14.27 -15.00
N THR A 353 10.76 -14.39 -16.28
CA THR A 353 11.79 -15.34 -16.74
C THR A 353 13.14 -14.70 -17.06
N HIS A 354 13.21 -13.40 -17.27
CA HIS A 354 14.42 -12.73 -17.70
C HIS A 354 14.74 -11.49 -16.85
N PRO A 355 15.59 -11.66 -15.80
CA PRO A 355 16.19 -12.90 -15.31
C PRO A 355 15.21 -13.72 -14.46
N ALA A 356 15.42 -15.02 -14.32
CA ALA A 356 14.70 -15.82 -13.33
C ALA A 356 15.13 -15.38 -11.92
N PRO A 357 14.17 -15.18 -10.97
CA PRO A 357 14.53 -14.81 -9.61
C PRO A 357 15.13 -16.02 -8.86
N ASP A 358 16.16 -15.77 -8.08
CA ASP A 358 16.64 -16.72 -7.08
C ASP A 358 15.71 -16.64 -5.86
N LEU A 359 14.70 -17.52 -5.82
CA LEU A 359 13.69 -17.51 -4.75
C LEU A 359 14.25 -17.98 -3.39
N GLU A 360 15.33 -18.79 -3.36
CA GLU A 360 15.99 -19.17 -2.11
C GLU A 360 16.69 -17.93 -1.50
N LEU A 361 17.48 -17.24 -2.29
CA LEU A 361 18.10 -15.97 -1.89
C LEU A 361 17.06 -14.92 -1.53
N GLY A 362 16.02 -14.76 -2.34
CA GLY A 362 14.92 -13.83 -2.12
C GLY A 362 14.19 -14.10 -0.80
N THR A 363 13.89 -15.36 -0.49
CA THR A 363 13.30 -15.75 0.79
C THR A 363 14.23 -15.46 1.97
N ARG A 364 15.53 -15.77 1.82
CA ARG A 364 16.52 -15.48 2.86
C ARG A 364 16.64 -13.98 3.16
N ARG A 365 16.68 -13.14 2.13
CA ARG A 365 16.67 -11.67 2.26
C ARG A 365 15.36 -11.15 2.84
N ALA A 366 14.22 -11.71 2.39
CA ALA A 366 12.91 -11.33 2.92
C ALA A 366 12.82 -11.62 4.44
N ARG A 367 13.30 -12.77 4.91
CA ARG A 367 13.38 -13.09 6.34
C ARG A 367 14.24 -12.07 7.13
N ALA A 368 15.37 -11.66 6.56
CA ALA A 368 16.20 -10.62 7.16
C ALA A 368 15.50 -9.24 7.14
N ALA A 369 14.79 -8.92 6.06
CA ALA A 369 14.02 -7.68 5.92
C ALA A 369 12.88 -7.57 6.94
N VAL A 370 12.24 -8.68 7.34
CA VAL A 370 11.25 -8.71 8.44
C VAL A 370 11.87 -8.18 9.72
N LEU A 371 13.01 -8.75 10.15
CA LEU A 371 13.68 -8.32 11.38
C LEU A 371 14.18 -6.88 11.28
N PHE A 372 14.68 -6.48 10.12
CA PHE A 372 15.08 -5.10 9.88
C PHE A 372 13.90 -4.15 10.06
N THR A 373 12.83 -4.35 9.29
CA THR A 373 11.66 -3.45 9.25
C THR A 373 10.95 -3.40 10.60
N LEU A 374 10.69 -4.56 11.21
CA LEU A 374 10.05 -4.63 12.53
C LEU A 374 10.97 -4.18 13.67
N GLY A 375 12.27 -4.14 13.48
CA GLY A 375 13.24 -3.55 14.39
C GLY A 375 13.23 -2.03 14.40
N LEU A 376 12.80 -1.35 13.33
CA LEU A 376 12.80 0.11 13.22
C LEU A 376 11.71 0.75 14.11
N PRO A 377 11.91 2.02 14.58
CA PRO A 377 10.88 2.77 15.29
C PRO A 377 9.80 3.26 14.34
N GLY A 378 8.58 3.37 14.83
CA GLY A 378 7.44 3.82 14.03
C GLY A 378 6.50 2.68 13.65
N SER A 379 5.57 2.93 12.76
CA SER A 379 4.60 1.93 12.29
C SER A 379 5.14 1.10 11.13
N ALA A 380 4.64 -0.12 10.98
CA ALA A 380 4.95 -1.00 9.86
C ALA A 380 3.68 -1.50 9.20
N TYR A 381 3.73 -1.68 7.88
CA TYR A 381 2.65 -2.26 7.09
C TYR A 381 3.10 -3.59 6.50
N VAL A 382 2.28 -4.60 6.63
CA VAL A 382 2.50 -5.97 6.15
C VAL A 382 1.40 -6.31 5.17
N TYR A 383 1.75 -6.63 3.94
CA TYR A 383 0.78 -7.05 2.93
C TYR A 383 0.46 -8.54 3.07
N GLN A 384 -0.81 -8.91 2.92
CA GLN A 384 -1.23 -10.32 2.97
C GLN A 384 -0.32 -11.24 2.12
N GLY A 385 0.15 -12.33 2.75
CA GLY A 385 1.07 -13.29 2.14
C GLY A 385 2.55 -12.96 2.31
N GLU A 386 2.93 -11.79 2.87
CA GLU A 386 4.31 -11.54 3.30
C GLU A 386 4.71 -12.53 4.39
N GLU A 387 3.82 -12.74 5.36
CA GLU A 387 4.02 -13.66 6.47
C GLU A 387 4.12 -15.13 6.05
N LEU A 388 3.75 -15.43 4.80
CA LEU A 388 3.90 -16.75 4.19
C LEU A 388 5.11 -16.84 3.24
N GLY A 389 5.81 -15.72 3.02
CA GLY A 389 6.91 -15.63 2.06
C GLY A 389 6.47 -15.90 0.62
N LEU A 390 5.28 -15.43 0.25
CA LEU A 390 4.76 -15.65 -1.10
C LEU A 390 5.56 -14.86 -2.13
N PRO A 391 6.01 -15.51 -3.22
CA PRO A 391 6.61 -14.83 -4.36
C PRO A 391 5.55 -14.18 -5.25
N GLU A 392 5.99 -13.36 -6.20
CA GLU A 392 5.18 -12.83 -7.28
C GLU A 392 4.75 -13.93 -8.25
N VAL A 393 3.53 -13.88 -8.75
CA VAL A 393 3.03 -14.75 -9.81
C VAL A 393 3.10 -14.01 -11.14
N ALA A 394 4.31 -13.90 -11.68
CA ALA A 394 4.57 -13.11 -12.89
C ALA A 394 4.10 -13.78 -14.19
N ASP A 395 3.81 -15.09 -14.17
CA ASP A 395 3.46 -15.91 -15.33
C ASP A 395 1.96 -16.15 -15.50
N LEU A 396 1.12 -15.36 -14.82
CA LEU A 396 -0.34 -15.43 -15.02
C LEU A 396 -0.69 -15.41 -16.51
N PRO A 397 -1.61 -16.29 -16.97
CA PRO A 397 -2.15 -16.24 -18.33
C PRO A 397 -2.76 -14.87 -18.63
N VAL A 398 -2.56 -14.36 -19.85
CA VAL A 398 -3.04 -13.03 -20.22
C VAL A 398 -4.58 -12.92 -20.21
N GLU A 399 -5.26 -14.05 -20.37
CA GLU A 399 -6.73 -14.15 -20.40
C GLU A 399 -7.38 -13.91 -19.04
N VAL A 400 -6.62 -14.00 -17.95
CA VAL A 400 -7.12 -13.78 -16.58
C VAL A 400 -6.69 -12.44 -16.01
N LEU A 401 -5.93 -11.61 -16.76
CA LEU A 401 -5.48 -10.33 -16.29
C LEU A 401 -6.66 -9.33 -16.25
N GLU A 402 -6.84 -8.68 -15.11
CA GLU A 402 -7.87 -7.66 -14.89
C GLU A 402 -7.29 -6.25 -14.73
N ASP A 403 -5.97 -6.11 -14.51
CA ASP A 403 -5.34 -4.79 -14.37
C ASP A 403 -5.45 -3.97 -15.66
N PRO A 404 -6.03 -2.76 -15.64
CA PRO A 404 -6.24 -1.93 -16.83
C PRO A 404 -4.94 -1.55 -17.55
N LYS A 405 -3.78 -1.65 -16.90
CA LYS A 405 -2.49 -1.36 -17.52
C LYS A 405 -2.21 -2.24 -18.73
N TYR A 406 -2.60 -3.53 -18.69
CA TYR A 406 -2.33 -4.44 -19.79
C TYR A 406 -2.93 -3.95 -21.11
N GLU A 407 -4.22 -3.59 -21.11
CA GLU A 407 -4.91 -3.07 -22.29
C GLU A 407 -4.45 -1.66 -22.66
N ARG A 408 -4.33 -0.76 -21.67
CA ARG A 408 -4.02 0.66 -21.91
C ARG A 408 -2.59 0.91 -22.39
N THR A 409 -1.66 0.03 -22.06
CA THR A 409 -0.28 0.10 -22.58
C THR A 409 -0.09 -0.65 -23.89
N ASN A 410 -1.17 -1.10 -24.53
CA ASN A 410 -1.13 -1.98 -25.70
C ASN A 410 -0.30 -3.24 -25.42
N HIS A 411 -0.60 -3.92 -24.32
CA HIS A 411 0.01 -5.17 -23.89
C HIS A 411 1.51 -5.11 -23.54
N LYS A 412 2.03 -3.91 -23.24
CA LYS A 412 3.44 -3.72 -22.88
C LYS A 412 3.71 -3.96 -21.39
N GLU A 413 2.75 -3.70 -20.53
CA GLU A 413 2.85 -3.91 -19.08
C GLU A 413 1.77 -4.88 -18.61
N LYS A 414 2.15 -5.93 -17.86
CA LYS A 414 1.19 -6.92 -17.33
C LYS A 414 0.33 -6.39 -16.17
N GLY A 415 0.75 -5.29 -15.54
CA GLY A 415 0.03 -4.75 -14.40
C GLY A 415 0.37 -5.46 -13.08
N ARG A 416 -0.60 -5.48 -12.14
CA ARG A 416 -0.40 -5.79 -10.72
C ARG A 416 -1.04 -7.12 -10.28
N ASP A 417 -1.71 -7.84 -11.16
CA ASP A 417 -2.49 -9.04 -10.80
C ASP A 417 -1.65 -10.14 -10.14
N GLY A 418 -0.36 -10.23 -10.49
CA GLY A 418 0.54 -11.25 -9.93
C GLY A 418 0.75 -11.15 -8.42
N CYS A 419 0.71 -9.95 -7.83
CA CYS A 419 0.77 -9.80 -6.38
C CYS A 419 -0.60 -9.97 -5.69
N ARG A 420 -1.70 -10.09 -6.45
CA ARG A 420 -3.09 -10.17 -5.98
C ARG A 420 -3.67 -11.59 -6.00
N VAL A 421 -2.89 -12.58 -6.38
CA VAL A 421 -3.31 -13.99 -6.39
C VAL A 421 -3.82 -14.43 -5.01
N PRO A 422 -4.94 -15.17 -4.92
CA PRO A 422 -5.53 -15.60 -3.66
C PRO A 422 -4.57 -16.31 -2.71
N LEU A 423 -4.75 -16.06 -1.39
CA LEU A 423 -3.93 -16.66 -0.33
C LEU A 423 -4.15 -18.17 -0.21
N PRO A 424 -3.09 -18.97 -0.01
CA PRO A 424 -3.22 -20.37 0.36
C PRO A 424 -3.41 -20.53 1.87
N TRP A 425 -4.48 -21.18 2.28
CA TRP A 425 -4.79 -21.48 3.70
C TRP A 425 -4.46 -22.93 4.06
N THR A 426 -4.65 -23.85 3.12
CA THR A 426 -4.45 -25.30 3.32
C THR A 426 -3.45 -25.86 2.31
N ARG A 427 -2.83 -27.00 2.67
CA ARG A 427 -1.89 -27.70 1.78
C ARG A 427 -2.58 -28.24 0.52
N GLU A 428 -3.79 -28.73 0.69
CA GLU A 428 -4.57 -29.40 -0.33
C GLU A 428 -5.93 -28.74 -0.52
N GLY A 429 -6.63 -29.13 -1.56
CA GLY A 429 -7.96 -28.65 -1.88
C GLY A 429 -8.00 -27.67 -3.04
N ILE A 430 -9.21 -27.37 -3.50
CA ILE A 430 -9.44 -26.38 -4.54
C ILE A 430 -8.95 -25.03 -4.01
N SER A 431 -8.20 -24.31 -4.81
CA SER A 431 -7.65 -23.00 -4.47
C SER A 431 -6.92 -22.95 -3.11
N ALA A 432 -6.27 -24.08 -2.70
CA ALA A 432 -5.53 -24.22 -1.45
C ALA A 432 -6.29 -23.64 -0.24
N GLY A 433 -7.59 -23.92 -0.14
CA GLY A 433 -8.45 -23.49 0.98
C GLY A 433 -8.84 -22.02 0.97
N PHE A 434 -8.53 -21.28 -0.08
CA PHE A 434 -9.08 -19.94 -0.30
C PHE A 434 -10.58 -19.97 -0.55
N SER A 435 -11.02 -20.92 -1.39
CA SER A 435 -12.40 -21.13 -1.82
C SER A 435 -12.70 -22.62 -1.98
N THR A 436 -13.98 -22.97 -2.06
CA THR A 436 -14.45 -24.29 -2.51
C THR A 436 -14.54 -24.42 -4.03
N GLU A 437 -14.35 -23.33 -4.76
CA GLU A 437 -14.31 -23.21 -6.20
C GLU A 437 -12.97 -22.61 -6.67
N PRO A 438 -12.65 -22.63 -7.98
CA PRO A 438 -11.48 -21.93 -8.50
C PRO A 438 -11.53 -20.43 -8.16
N GLY A 439 -10.41 -19.87 -7.66
CA GLY A 439 -10.31 -18.45 -7.40
C GLY A 439 -10.32 -17.61 -8.70
N TRP A 440 -10.68 -16.33 -8.59
CA TRP A 440 -10.72 -15.36 -9.71
C TRP A 440 -9.36 -15.19 -10.42
N LEU A 441 -8.25 -15.40 -9.71
CA LEU A 441 -6.92 -15.60 -10.30
C LEU A 441 -6.43 -17.01 -9.94
N PRO A 442 -5.78 -17.72 -10.89
CA PRO A 442 -5.26 -19.05 -10.64
C PRO A 442 -4.05 -19.00 -9.69
N GLN A 443 -4.04 -19.90 -8.72
CA GLN A 443 -2.88 -20.12 -7.87
C GLN A 443 -1.86 -21.02 -8.60
N PRO A 444 -0.54 -20.76 -8.45
CA PRO A 444 0.49 -21.63 -9.01
C PRO A 444 0.46 -23.05 -8.45
N GLU A 445 0.96 -24.01 -9.20
CA GLU A 445 1.22 -25.36 -8.71
C GLU A 445 2.16 -25.31 -7.48
N GLY A 446 1.86 -26.12 -6.46
CA GLY A 446 2.63 -26.11 -5.21
C GLY A 446 2.35 -24.93 -4.26
N TRP A 447 1.38 -24.07 -4.57
CA TRP A 447 1.03 -22.92 -3.72
C TRP A 447 0.65 -23.33 -2.30
N GLY A 448 -0.02 -24.48 -2.13
CA GLY A 448 -0.38 -25.06 -0.84
C GLY A 448 0.79 -25.39 0.07
N GLU A 449 1.99 -25.64 -0.46
CA GLU A 449 3.21 -25.85 0.34
C GLU A 449 3.67 -24.56 1.06
N ARG A 450 3.16 -23.41 0.65
CA ARG A 450 3.37 -22.12 1.29
C ARG A 450 2.17 -21.66 2.13
N SER A 451 1.16 -22.52 2.28
CA SER A 451 -0.07 -22.19 3.01
C SER A 451 0.16 -21.94 4.50
N VAL A 452 -0.84 -21.34 5.13
CA VAL A 452 -0.88 -21.19 6.59
C VAL A 452 -0.74 -22.55 7.27
N GLU A 453 -1.51 -23.56 6.82
CA GLU A 453 -1.45 -24.94 7.37
C GLU A 453 -0.05 -25.56 7.23
N ALA A 454 0.64 -25.27 6.12
CA ALA A 454 1.98 -25.80 5.87
C ALA A 454 3.03 -25.25 6.84
N GLN A 455 2.84 -24.02 7.29
CA GLN A 455 3.83 -23.24 8.06
C GLN A 455 3.51 -23.17 9.55
N GLU A 456 2.25 -23.41 9.95
CA GLU A 456 1.83 -23.29 11.35
C GLU A 456 2.55 -24.32 12.24
N GLY A 457 3.27 -23.83 13.25
CA GLY A 457 4.04 -24.65 14.20
C GLY A 457 5.43 -25.10 13.69
N ASP A 458 5.82 -24.73 12.48
CA ASP A 458 7.19 -24.92 11.99
C ASP A 458 8.04 -23.68 12.35
N GLU A 459 8.89 -23.80 13.37
CA GLU A 459 9.74 -22.71 13.87
C GLU A 459 10.68 -22.13 12.81
N GLU A 460 10.99 -22.85 11.75
CA GLU A 460 11.82 -22.36 10.65
C GLU A 460 11.01 -21.68 9.54
N SER A 461 9.66 -21.70 9.63
CA SER A 461 8.78 -21.07 8.63
C SER A 461 8.85 -19.53 8.66
N MET A 462 8.37 -18.90 7.60
CA MET A 462 8.21 -17.45 7.55
C MET A 462 7.11 -16.99 8.52
N LEU A 463 6.01 -17.73 8.60
CA LEU A 463 4.88 -17.43 9.47
C LEU A 463 5.30 -17.35 10.95
N GLU A 464 6.04 -18.33 11.43
CA GLU A 464 6.47 -18.34 12.83
C GLU A 464 7.57 -17.29 13.11
N LEU A 465 8.38 -16.93 12.10
CA LEU A 465 9.27 -15.78 12.19
C LEU A 465 8.49 -14.47 12.40
N TYR A 466 7.43 -14.23 11.61
CA TYR A 466 6.57 -13.06 11.77
C TYR A 466 5.89 -13.03 13.14
N ARG A 467 5.28 -14.12 13.56
CA ARG A 467 4.63 -14.25 14.88
C ARG A 467 5.59 -13.92 16.02
N THR A 468 6.79 -14.48 15.94
CA THR A 468 7.82 -14.27 16.97
C THR A 468 8.33 -12.82 16.96
N ALA A 469 8.62 -12.27 15.77
CA ALA A 469 9.08 -10.89 15.64
C ALA A 469 8.03 -9.89 16.14
N LEU A 470 6.76 -10.07 15.78
CA LEU A 470 5.67 -9.20 16.22
C LEU A 470 5.44 -9.27 17.74
N ARG A 471 5.52 -10.45 18.33
CA ARG A 471 5.44 -10.63 19.78
C ARG A 471 6.58 -9.93 20.51
N LEU A 472 7.82 -10.14 20.07
CA LEU A 472 9.00 -9.56 20.68
C LEU A 472 9.09 -8.04 20.48
N ARG A 473 8.65 -7.53 19.31
CA ARG A 473 8.58 -6.10 19.03
C ARG A 473 7.80 -5.34 20.10
N ARG A 474 6.73 -5.92 20.65
CA ARG A 474 5.92 -5.28 21.71
C ARG A 474 6.69 -4.93 22.96
N GLU A 475 7.83 -5.59 23.22
CA GLU A 475 8.69 -5.31 24.37
C GLU A 475 9.42 -3.95 24.26
N PHE A 476 9.61 -3.44 23.04
CA PHE A 476 10.38 -2.21 22.80
C PHE A 476 9.74 -1.23 21.80
N ALA A 477 8.57 -1.54 21.23
CA ALA A 477 7.98 -0.72 20.17
C ALA A 477 7.52 0.68 20.65
N GLU A 478 7.10 0.79 21.93
CA GLU A 478 6.67 2.09 22.51
C GLU A 478 7.84 3.07 22.70
N ASP A 479 9.06 2.56 22.80
CA ASP A 479 10.26 3.38 22.82
C ASP A 479 10.62 3.78 21.38
N GLU A 480 10.54 5.07 21.07
CA GLU A 480 10.86 5.62 19.74
C GLU A 480 12.36 5.94 19.59
N SER A 481 13.22 5.57 20.57
CA SER A 481 14.66 5.77 20.47
C SER A 481 15.24 4.98 19.30
N PHE A 482 16.21 5.58 18.65
CA PHE A 482 16.93 4.98 17.53
C PHE A 482 18.32 5.62 17.47
N GLU A 483 19.33 4.77 17.47
CA GLU A 483 20.72 5.18 17.33
C GLU A 483 21.50 4.16 16.50
N TRP A 484 22.21 4.64 15.47
CA TRP A 484 23.14 3.78 14.75
C TRP A 484 24.27 3.33 15.67
N GLU A 485 24.57 2.02 15.65
CA GLU A 485 25.70 1.45 16.41
C GLU A 485 27.00 1.59 15.58
N PRO A 486 27.86 2.57 15.89
CA PRO A 486 28.96 2.95 14.99
C PRO A 486 30.02 1.85 14.79
N THR A 487 30.15 0.93 15.73
CA THR A 487 31.15 -0.13 15.66
C THR A 487 30.82 -1.19 14.62
N HIS A 488 29.53 -1.45 14.41
CA HIS A 488 29.04 -2.53 13.53
C HIS A 488 28.29 -2.01 12.32
N ASN A 489 27.84 -0.75 12.32
CA ASN A 489 27.12 -0.13 11.21
C ASN A 489 28.08 0.35 10.12
N THR A 490 28.69 -0.59 9.39
CA THR A 490 29.73 -0.32 8.40
C THR A 490 29.57 -1.19 7.14
N GLY A 491 29.93 -0.65 5.98
CA GLY A 491 29.85 -1.39 4.70
C GLY A 491 28.46 -1.95 4.46
N ASP A 492 28.38 -3.25 4.26
CA ASP A 492 27.13 -3.99 3.99
C ASP A 492 26.35 -4.37 5.25
N VAL A 493 26.77 -3.89 6.43
CA VAL A 493 26.10 -4.18 7.69
C VAL A 493 25.36 -2.96 8.20
N LEU A 494 24.06 -3.14 8.50
CA LEU A 494 23.26 -2.19 9.25
C LEU A 494 23.21 -2.62 10.71
N ALA A 495 23.53 -1.72 11.64
CA ALA A 495 23.45 -1.98 13.06
C ALA A 495 22.87 -0.77 13.79
N PHE A 496 21.82 -0.97 14.59
CA PHE A 496 21.20 0.09 15.35
C PHE A 496 20.62 -0.41 16.68
N ARG A 497 20.59 0.48 17.65
CA ARG A 497 20.03 0.24 18.99
C ARG A 497 18.58 0.70 19.07
N ARG A 498 17.80 -0.08 19.80
CA ARG A 498 16.41 0.19 20.15
C ARG A 498 16.23 0.01 21.65
N ALA A 499 15.48 0.90 22.27
CA ALA A 499 15.35 0.94 23.71
C ALA A 499 16.75 0.85 24.39
N ASP A 500 16.81 0.48 25.65
CA ASP A 500 18.09 0.48 26.37
C ASP A 500 19.02 -0.67 25.96
N ASN A 501 18.50 -1.79 25.44
CA ASN A 501 19.29 -3.01 25.35
C ASN A 501 19.04 -3.88 24.08
N ILE A 502 18.25 -3.47 23.12
CA ILE A 502 18.07 -4.23 21.87
C ILE A 502 19.01 -3.70 20.80
N LEU A 503 19.83 -4.58 20.23
CA LEU A 503 20.64 -4.32 19.05
C LEU A 503 20.08 -5.12 17.87
N VAL A 504 19.72 -4.42 16.79
CA VAL A 504 19.37 -5.02 15.51
C VAL A 504 20.60 -5.00 14.61
N LEU A 505 20.96 -6.14 14.07
CA LEU A 505 22.08 -6.30 13.14
C LEU A 505 21.57 -6.97 11.86
N VAL A 506 21.86 -6.37 10.69
CA VAL A 506 21.48 -6.89 9.38
C VAL A 506 22.71 -6.93 8.49
N ASN A 507 23.07 -8.10 8.01
CA ASN A 507 24.15 -8.29 7.06
C ASN A 507 23.57 -8.42 5.65
N THR A 508 23.67 -7.37 4.84
CA THR A 508 23.22 -7.38 3.43
C THR A 508 24.28 -7.95 2.50
N GLY A 509 25.52 -8.10 2.96
CA GLY A 509 26.63 -8.67 2.20
C GLY A 509 26.54 -10.18 2.03
N ILE A 510 27.54 -10.77 1.39
CA ILE A 510 27.65 -12.21 1.16
C ILE A 510 28.52 -12.91 2.21
N GLU A 511 29.51 -12.20 2.76
CA GLU A 511 30.44 -12.73 3.76
C GLU A 511 29.82 -12.70 5.18
N ALA A 512 30.17 -13.68 5.99
CA ALA A 512 29.75 -13.70 7.38
C ALA A 512 30.51 -12.63 8.20
N VAL A 513 29.84 -12.02 9.18
CA VAL A 513 30.41 -11.02 10.08
C VAL A 513 30.34 -11.50 11.54
N PRO A 514 31.30 -11.12 12.41
CA PRO A 514 31.24 -11.47 13.82
C PRO A 514 29.98 -10.90 14.51
N LEU A 515 29.37 -11.70 15.39
CA LEU A 515 28.28 -11.22 16.24
C LEU A 515 28.88 -10.45 17.46
N PRO A 516 28.26 -9.32 17.81
CA PRO A 516 28.53 -8.68 19.10
C PRO A 516 28.19 -9.61 20.28
N VAL A 517 28.86 -9.42 21.42
CA VAL A 517 28.53 -10.15 22.64
C VAL A 517 27.16 -9.74 23.16
N GLY A 518 26.23 -10.67 23.19
CA GLY A 518 24.85 -10.49 23.62
C GLY A 518 24.04 -11.78 23.52
N GLU A 519 22.83 -11.77 24.07
CA GLU A 519 21.89 -12.88 23.95
C GLU A 519 21.15 -12.78 22.62
N VAL A 520 21.18 -13.83 21.79
CA VAL A 520 20.36 -13.90 20.58
C VAL A 520 18.90 -14.04 20.97
N VAL A 521 18.10 -13.01 20.70
CA VAL A 521 16.64 -12.97 20.95
C VAL A 521 15.86 -13.55 19.78
N LEU A 522 16.26 -13.20 18.55
CA LEU A 522 15.65 -13.68 17.32
C LEU A 522 16.66 -13.60 16.18
N SER A 523 16.65 -14.60 15.30
CA SER A 523 17.47 -14.62 14.08
C SER A 523 16.63 -15.00 12.87
N SER A 524 16.92 -14.41 11.72
CA SER A 524 16.25 -14.69 10.45
C SER A 524 16.60 -16.08 9.89
N ILE A 525 17.67 -16.67 10.35
CA ILE A 525 18.16 -18.02 10.00
C ILE A 525 18.75 -18.69 11.24
N LYS A 526 18.89 -20.00 11.21
CA LYS A 526 19.63 -20.71 12.25
C LYS A 526 21.10 -20.29 12.25
N LEU A 527 21.60 -19.84 13.40
CA LEU A 527 23.01 -19.45 13.58
C LEU A 527 23.84 -20.66 13.92
N ASP A 528 25.07 -20.71 13.39
CA ASP A 528 26.09 -21.67 13.74
C ASP A 528 27.34 -20.90 14.21
N GLY A 529 27.61 -20.93 15.52
CA GLY A 529 28.70 -20.18 16.16
C GLY A 529 28.43 -18.68 16.31
N ASP A 530 29.54 -17.90 16.38
CA ASP A 530 29.54 -16.48 16.75
C ASP A 530 29.60 -15.55 15.53
N THR A 531 28.96 -15.95 14.42
CA THR A 531 28.90 -15.14 13.18
C THR A 531 27.50 -15.01 12.64
N LEU A 532 27.22 -13.86 12.05
CA LEU A 532 26.01 -13.59 11.28
C LEU A 532 26.32 -13.79 9.78
N PRO A 533 25.79 -14.85 9.16
CA PRO A 533 26.00 -15.10 7.73
C PRO A 533 25.49 -13.97 6.83
N GLY A 534 25.95 -13.92 5.58
CA GLY A 534 25.46 -12.95 4.61
C GLY A 534 23.95 -13.11 4.32
N ASN A 535 23.29 -12.02 3.95
CA ASN A 535 21.84 -11.94 3.68
C ASN A 535 20.98 -12.44 4.85
N SER A 536 21.33 -12.03 6.09
CA SER A 536 20.61 -12.41 7.30
C SER A 536 20.57 -11.28 8.34
N ALA A 537 19.71 -11.43 9.34
CA ALA A 537 19.53 -10.45 10.41
C ALA A 537 19.36 -11.13 11.78
N VAL A 538 19.67 -10.40 12.83
CA VAL A 538 19.53 -10.86 14.21
C VAL A 538 19.12 -9.70 15.12
N TRP A 539 18.30 -10.00 16.13
CA TRP A 539 18.05 -9.16 17.29
C TRP A 539 18.83 -9.72 18.48
N LEU A 540 19.63 -8.87 19.11
CA LEU A 540 20.44 -9.21 20.28
C LEU A 540 19.96 -8.40 21.47
N ARG A 541 19.91 -9.04 22.66
CA ARG A 541 19.78 -8.33 23.93
C ARG A 541 21.19 -8.12 24.48
N MET A 542 21.53 -6.85 24.62
CA MET A 542 22.86 -6.44 25.15
C MET A 542 22.81 -6.42 26.68
N GLY A 543 23.93 -6.81 27.31
CA GLY A 543 24.05 -6.83 28.75
C GLY A 543 24.16 -5.43 29.40
#